data_e8990e26c34de1b2a83501a151851e2b
#
_entry.id   e8990e26c34de1b2a83501a151851e2b
#
_cell.length_a   1.000
_cell.length_b   1.000
_cell.length_c   1.000
_cell.angle_alpha   90.00
_cell.angle_beta   90.00
_cell.angle_gamma   90.00
#
_symmetry.space_group_name_H-M   'P 1'
#
loop_
_entity.id
_entity.type
_entity.pdbx_description
1 polymer ?
#
loop_
_entity_poly.entity_id
_entity_poly.type
_entity_poly.pdbx_seq_one_letter_code
_entity_poly.pdbx_strand_id
1 'polypeptide(L)'
;MKRWHFIAIDTHSLFCEAAVVNSAGDVVHRDRCETTLPALLQVIKAVPRPRALVIEEGPLAGWLWRGLHDAVERMVVSQPRRNRLICAEGDKDDPIDAEKLAQLFRGGYVKEVHQVESLERAVFKQQVALYHFRVRQRVRESQRLSSLFKQHGVMIRERHYVASEDRPALLAKLPDNARLREAVPLLWQAYDGLVEQEEIWRKRLIQLAQREDVVRCFEALPGFGWIRAATFYAYLDTPWRFRSKAALWKYLGIGLERERSGTGPERLHVPLLAHRLLKSTILGAAHSAVAQRDNPFAELYRRWIKAGLSSRLARRNVARAQSATLWGMWKNGSAYRPEWVGVPAAAERGDSGVSARTIAD
;
A
#
# COMPACT_ATOMS: atom_id res chain seq x y z
N MET A 1 -16.48 -37.33 4.18
CA MET A 1 -15.93 -35.93 4.11
C MET A 1 -14.80 -35.80 5.11
N LYS A 2 -13.63 -35.22 4.74
CA LYS A 2 -12.55 -34.93 5.68
C LYS A 2 -13.03 -33.91 6.71
N ARG A 3 -12.88 -34.19 8.02
CA ARG A 3 -13.26 -33.26 9.08
C ARG A 3 -12.15 -32.23 9.26
N TRP A 4 -12.36 -31.02 8.75
CA TRP A 4 -11.42 -29.90 8.90
C TRP A 4 -11.45 -29.33 10.31
N HIS A 5 -10.29 -28.90 10.79
CA HIS A 5 -10.12 -28.08 11.97
C HIS A 5 -9.67 -26.68 11.56
N PHE A 6 -10.29 -25.66 12.12
CA PHE A 6 -10.03 -24.27 11.86
C PHE A 6 -9.41 -23.65 13.09
N ILE A 7 -8.15 -23.30 12.98
CA ILE A 7 -7.35 -22.70 14.05
C ILE A 7 -7.36 -21.20 13.82
N ALA A 8 -7.67 -20.41 14.83
CA ALA A 8 -7.41 -18.98 14.84
C ALA A 8 -6.41 -18.68 15.95
N ILE A 9 -5.49 -17.77 15.68
CA ILE A 9 -4.53 -17.27 16.65
C ILE A 9 -4.69 -15.76 16.73
N ASP A 10 -5.10 -15.27 17.89
CA ASP A 10 -4.99 -13.87 18.24
C ASP A 10 -3.58 -13.59 18.75
N THR A 11 -2.91 -12.58 18.15
CA THR A 11 -1.46 -12.41 18.28
C THR A 11 -1.10 -11.18 19.09
N HIS A 12 -0.53 -11.38 20.27
CA HIS A 12 0.05 -10.33 21.09
C HIS A 12 1.59 -10.41 21.12
N SER A 13 2.24 -9.38 21.65
CA SER A 13 3.71 -9.28 21.64
C SER A 13 4.40 -10.37 22.46
N LEU A 14 3.80 -10.83 23.57
CA LEU A 14 4.40 -11.79 24.51
C LEU A 14 3.71 -13.14 24.48
N PHE A 15 2.43 -13.19 24.22
CA PHE A 15 1.63 -14.40 24.18
C PHE A 15 0.63 -14.36 23.01
N CYS A 16 0.11 -15.51 22.68
CA CYS A 16 -0.95 -15.70 21.69
C CYS A 16 -2.08 -16.54 22.31
N GLU A 17 -3.32 -16.21 21.97
CA GLU A 17 -4.50 -17.00 22.27
C GLU A 17 -4.91 -17.79 21.03
N ALA A 18 -5.08 -19.10 21.19
CA ALA A 18 -5.48 -20.00 20.12
C ALA A 18 -6.85 -20.60 20.39
N ALA A 19 -7.70 -20.60 19.39
CA ALA A 19 -8.97 -21.30 19.41
C ALA A 19 -9.07 -22.22 18.19
N VAL A 20 -9.60 -23.42 18.40
CA VAL A 20 -9.79 -24.44 17.36
C VAL A 20 -11.26 -24.80 17.30
N VAL A 21 -11.86 -24.68 16.12
CA VAL A 21 -13.21 -25.12 15.85
C VAL A 21 -13.23 -26.27 14.83
N ASN A 22 -14.14 -27.22 15.01
CA ASN A 22 -14.32 -28.31 14.06
C ASN A 22 -15.23 -27.87 12.87
N SER A 23 -15.48 -28.77 11.94
CA SER A 23 -16.36 -28.49 10.78
C SER A 23 -17.83 -28.20 11.16
N ALA A 24 -18.29 -28.67 12.33
CA ALA A 24 -19.63 -28.39 12.83
C ALA A 24 -19.73 -27.00 13.46
N GLY A 25 -18.63 -26.43 13.90
CA GLY A 25 -18.54 -25.13 14.57
C GLY A 25 -18.36 -25.25 16.09
N ASP A 26 -18.17 -26.46 16.61
CA ASP A 26 -17.91 -26.64 18.04
C ASP A 26 -16.46 -26.25 18.33
N VAL A 27 -16.24 -25.56 19.44
CA VAL A 27 -14.90 -25.27 19.97
C VAL A 27 -14.36 -26.55 20.57
N VAL A 28 -13.30 -27.11 19.97
CA VAL A 28 -12.69 -28.38 20.38
C VAL A 28 -11.42 -28.18 21.19
N HIS A 29 -10.79 -27.00 21.10
CA HIS A 29 -9.58 -26.72 21.87
C HIS A 29 -9.38 -25.21 22.03
N ARG A 30 -8.83 -24.80 23.17
CA ARG A 30 -8.28 -23.46 23.44
C ARG A 30 -6.94 -23.64 24.07
N ASP A 31 -6.02 -22.75 23.72
CA ASP A 31 -4.66 -22.77 24.28
C ASP A 31 -4.10 -21.35 24.34
N ARG A 32 -3.17 -21.16 25.25
CA ARG A 32 -2.39 -19.93 25.37
C ARG A 32 -0.92 -20.28 25.38
N CYS A 33 -0.15 -19.66 24.50
CA CYS A 33 1.28 -19.95 24.39
C CYS A 33 2.10 -18.67 24.22
N GLU A 34 3.40 -18.78 24.40
CA GLU A 34 4.33 -17.69 24.11
C GLU A 34 4.34 -17.35 22.61
N THR A 35 4.57 -16.08 22.28
CA THR A 35 4.71 -15.62 20.90
C THR A 35 6.06 -16.00 20.32
N THR A 36 6.31 -17.32 20.22
CA THR A 36 7.48 -17.92 19.60
C THR A 36 7.05 -18.95 18.55
N LEU A 37 7.84 -19.10 17.46
CA LEU A 37 7.52 -20.12 16.45
C LEU A 37 7.49 -21.55 17.01
N PRO A 38 8.43 -21.98 17.89
CA PRO A 38 8.36 -23.33 18.48
C PRO A 38 7.07 -23.58 19.26
N ALA A 39 6.66 -22.64 20.13
CA ALA A 39 5.43 -22.78 20.92
C ALA A 39 4.18 -22.82 20.03
N LEU A 40 4.07 -21.91 19.07
CA LEU A 40 2.97 -21.89 18.11
C LEU A 40 2.90 -23.14 17.24
N LEU A 41 4.05 -23.64 16.78
CA LEU A 41 4.12 -24.91 16.03
C LEU A 41 3.69 -26.10 16.87
N GLN A 42 3.98 -26.11 18.18
CA GLN A 42 3.52 -27.15 19.08
C GLN A 42 1.99 -27.16 19.20
N VAL A 43 1.37 -25.99 19.42
CA VAL A 43 -0.10 -25.83 19.45
C VAL A 43 -0.73 -26.29 18.14
N ILE A 44 -0.19 -25.83 17.00
CA ILE A 44 -0.72 -26.19 15.68
C ILE A 44 -0.59 -27.70 15.43
N LYS A 45 0.55 -28.32 15.77
CA LYS A 45 0.80 -29.74 15.52
C LYS A 45 -0.06 -30.65 16.38
N ALA A 46 -0.53 -30.20 17.55
CA ALA A 46 -1.46 -30.92 18.40
C ALA A 46 -2.86 -31.09 17.77
N VAL A 47 -3.21 -30.20 16.82
CA VAL A 47 -4.50 -30.25 16.11
C VAL A 47 -4.44 -31.27 14.97
N PRO A 48 -5.41 -32.21 14.84
CA PRO A 48 -5.43 -33.21 13.78
C PRO A 48 -5.54 -32.57 12.37
N ARG A 49 -4.96 -33.23 11.38
CA ARG A 49 -5.10 -32.84 9.95
C ARG A 49 -6.39 -33.39 9.35
N PRO A 50 -7.04 -32.73 8.37
CA PRO A 50 -6.63 -31.46 7.78
C PRO A 50 -6.98 -30.27 8.67
N ARG A 51 -6.06 -29.31 8.71
CA ARG A 51 -6.19 -28.10 9.54
C ARG A 51 -5.90 -26.84 8.74
N ALA A 52 -6.64 -25.79 9.03
CA ALA A 52 -6.45 -24.47 8.44
C ALA A 52 -6.19 -23.45 9.54
N LEU A 53 -5.32 -22.46 9.27
CA LEU A 53 -4.90 -21.45 10.24
C LEU A 53 -5.30 -20.04 9.75
N VAL A 54 -5.83 -19.24 10.64
CA VAL A 54 -6.05 -17.80 10.41
C VAL A 54 -5.40 -16.99 11.53
N ILE A 55 -4.76 -15.89 11.12
CA ILE A 55 -4.28 -14.83 12.01
C ILE A 55 -4.76 -13.48 11.51
N GLU A 56 -4.76 -12.46 12.34
CA GLU A 56 -5.06 -11.10 11.88
C GLU A 56 -3.83 -10.37 11.32
N GLU A 57 -4.07 -9.44 10.37
CA GLU A 57 -3.03 -8.56 9.85
C GLU A 57 -2.49 -7.64 10.95
N GLY A 58 -1.21 -7.73 11.21
CA GLY A 58 -0.50 -6.96 12.24
C GLY A 58 1.01 -6.96 12.01
N PRO A 59 1.79 -6.36 12.91
CA PRO A 59 3.25 -6.29 12.79
C PRO A 59 3.92 -7.67 12.72
N LEU A 60 3.36 -8.68 13.38
CA LEU A 60 3.88 -10.04 13.44
C LEU A 60 3.42 -10.91 12.26
N ALA A 61 2.37 -10.53 11.54
CA ALA A 61 1.70 -11.38 10.57
C ALA A 61 2.63 -11.95 9.48
N GLY A 62 3.52 -11.15 8.92
CA GLY A 62 4.45 -11.61 7.89
C GLY A 62 5.51 -12.59 8.40
N TRP A 63 5.97 -12.43 9.65
CA TRP A 63 6.90 -13.37 10.29
C TRP A 63 6.20 -14.69 10.63
N LEU A 64 5.02 -14.62 11.23
CA LEU A 64 4.22 -15.80 11.57
C LEU A 64 3.80 -16.56 10.31
N TRP A 65 3.39 -15.85 9.26
CA TRP A 65 3.00 -16.49 8.00
C TRP A 65 4.16 -17.31 7.42
N ARG A 66 5.37 -16.73 7.32
CA ARG A 66 6.55 -17.45 6.83
C ARG A 66 6.99 -18.62 7.70
N GLY A 67 6.74 -18.54 9.03
CA GLY A 67 7.14 -19.60 9.97
C GLY A 67 6.11 -20.71 10.15
N LEU A 68 4.83 -20.48 9.80
CA LEU A 68 3.75 -21.38 10.15
C LEU A 68 2.99 -21.96 8.94
N HIS A 69 3.08 -21.35 7.74
CA HIS A 69 2.25 -21.75 6.60
C HIS A 69 2.47 -23.20 6.17
N ASP A 70 3.67 -23.76 6.27
CA ASP A 70 3.97 -25.15 5.92
C ASP A 70 3.43 -26.16 6.96
N ALA A 71 3.04 -25.69 8.15
CA ALA A 71 2.50 -26.54 9.19
C ALA A 71 1.01 -26.88 9.00
N VAL A 72 0.32 -26.24 8.07
CA VAL A 72 -1.12 -26.37 7.83
C VAL A 72 -1.43 -26.54 6.34
N GLU A 73 -2.60 -27.08 6.00
CA GLU A 73 -3.03 -27.22 4.61
C GLU A 73 -3.46 -25.87 3.99
N ARG A 74 -3.86 -24.93 4.82
CA ARG A 74 -4.22 -23.58 4.40
C ARG A 74 -3.93 -22.59 5.52
N MET A 75 -3.24 -21.50 5.20
CA MET A 75 -3.07 -20.36 6.10
C MET A 75 -3.60 -19.09 5.48
N VAL A 76 -4.29 -18.28 6.27
CA VAL A 76 -4.86 -17.00 5.85
C VAL A 76 -4.47 -15.91 6.85
N VAL A 77 -4.04 -14.77 6.35
CA VAL A 77 -3.95 -13.54 7.15
C VAL A 77 -5.17 -12.70 6.84
N SER A 78 -5.97 -12.39 7.83
CA SER A 78 -7.25 -11.69 7.68
C SER A 78 -7.13 -10.19 7.87
N GLN A 79 -8.04 -9.43 7.23
CA GLN A 79 -8.10 -7.98 7.38
C GLN A 79 -8.99 -7.56 8.58
N PRO A 80 -8.44 -7.04 9.69
CA PRO A 80 -9.19 -6.76 10.94
C PRO A 80 -10.38 -5.82 10.74
N ARG A 81 -10.24 -4.81 9.87
CA ARG A 81 -11.31 -3.83 9.62
C ARG A 81 -12.60 -4.43 9.07
N ARG A 82 -12.50 -5.55 8.34
CA ARG A 82 -13.69 -6.24 7.80
C ARG A 82 -14.26 -7.22 8.81
N ASN A 83 -13.43 -7.84 9.63
CA ASN A 83 -13.86 -8.70 10.71
C ASN A 83 -14.74 -7.93 11.73
N ARG A 84 -14.38 -6.68 12.05
CA ARG A 84 -15.13 -5.80 12.93
C ARG A 84 -16.57 -5.56 12.48
N LEU A 85 -16.84 -5.52 11.19
CA LEU A 85 -18.19 -5.31 10.66
C LEU A 85 -19.11 -6.52 10.90
N ILE A 86 -18.53 -7.68 11.17
CA ILE A 86 -19.25 -8.96 11.35
C ILE A 86 -19.31 -9.36 12.83
N CYS A 87 -18.33 -8.90 13.64
CA CYS A 87 -18.19 -9.26 15.06
C CYS A 87 -18.34 -8.05 16.01
N ALA A 88 -19.13 -7.03 15.64
CA ALA A 88 -19.25 -5.78 16.41
C ALA A 88 -20.02 -5.93 17.74
N GLU A 89 -20.65 -7.07 18.01
CA GLU A 89 -21.48 -7.29 19.19
C GLU A 89 -20.80 -8.26 20.17
N GLY A 90 -20.87 -7.96 21.46
CA GLY A 90 -20.49 -8.81 22.58
C GLY A 90 -19.25 -8.33 23.35
N ASP A 91 -18.95 -9.06 24.44
CA ASP A 91 -17.82 -8.80 25.32
C ASP A 91 -16.49 -8.96 24.57
N LYS A 92 -15.53 -8.11 24.91
CA LYS A 92 -14.16 -8.19 24.41
C LYS A 92 -13.29 -8.93 25.42
N ASP A 93 -12.84 -10.11 25.03
CA ASP A 93 -11.82 -10.87 25.72
C ASP A 93 -11.01 -11.63 24.66
N ASP A 94 -9.69 -11.68 24.81
CA ASP A 94 -8.78 -12.26 23.81
C ASP A 94 -9.14 -13.70 23.39
N PRO A 95 -9.53 -14.62 24.30
CA PRO A 95 -10.00 -15.95 23.94
C PRO A 95 -11.30 -15.93 23.11
N ILE A 96 -12.21 -15.01 23.39
CA ILE A 96 -13.46 -14.83 22.63
C ILE A 96 -13.16 -14.30 21.22
N ASP A 97 -12.20 -13.40 21.09
CA ASP A 97 -11.81 -12.84 19.79
C ASP A 97 -11.14 -13.91 18.91
N ALA A 98 -10.28 -14.79 19.45
CA ALA A 98 -9.74 -15.93 18.72
C ALA A 98 -10.84 -16.91 18.28
N GLU A 99 -11.83 -17.20 19.12
CA GLU A 99 -12.95 -18.06 18.76
C GLU A 99 -13.81 -17.47 17.65
N LYS A 100 -14.20 -16.21 17.77
CA LYS A 100 -14.96 -15.48 16.72
C LYS A 100 -14.22 -15.50 15.38
N LEU A 101 -12.89 -15.30 15.41
CA LEU A 101 -12.05 -15.33 14.20
C LEU A 101 -12.05 -16.74 13.58
N ALA A 102 -11.98 -17.81 14.39
CA ALA A 102 -12.04 -19.19 13.91
C ALA A 102 -13.41 -19.50 13.25
N GLN A 103 -14.52 -19.04 13.85
CA GLN A 103 -15.86 -19.19 13.28
C GLN A 103 -16.02 -18.45 11.95
N LEU A 104 -15.53 -17.20 11.86
CA LEU A 104 -15.54 -16.44 10.61
C LEU A 104 -14.73 -17.15 9.52
N PHE A 105 -13.58 -17.71 9.89
CA PHE A 105 -12.73 -18.42 8.95
C PHE A 105 -13.41 -19.70 8.44
N ARG A 106 -13.99 -20.50 9.34
CA ARG A 106 -14.79 -21.68 9.00
C ARG A 106 -15.95 -21.35 8.07
N GLY A 107 -16.65 -20.25 8.33
CA GLY A 107 -17.77 -19.77 7.51
C GLY A 107 -17.37 -19.17 6.15
N GLY A 108 -16.07 -18.99 5.88
CA GLY A 108 -15.58 -18.38 4.63
C GLY A 108 -15.73 -16.86 4.56
N TYR A 109 -16.01 -16.19 5.68
CA TYR A 109 -16.24 -14.73 5.73
C TYR A 109 -14.96 -13.91 5.85
N VAL A 110 -13.81 -14.54 6.10
CA VAL A 110 -12.53 -13.87 6.24
C VAL A 110 -12.01 -13.40 4.89
N LYS A 111 -11.62 -12.12 4.81
CA LYS A 111 -10.94 -11.61 3.62
C LYS A 111 -9.44 -11.73 3.78
N GLU A 112 -8.84 -12.50 2.90
CA GLU A 112 -7.40 -12.74 2.85
C GLU A 112 -6.61 -11.48 2.46
N VAL A 113 -5.51 -11.25 3.17
CA VAL A 113 -4.48 -10.25 2.87
C VAL A 113 -3.26 -10.96 2.31
N HIS A 114 -2.81 -10.52 1.15
CA HIS A 114 -1.62 -11.08 0.51
C HIS A 114 -0.39 -10.95 1.40
N GLN A 115 0.36 -12.04 1.53
CA GLN A 115 1.61 -12.11 2.28
C GLN A 115 2.80 -12.28 1.32
N VAL A 116 3.94 -11.71 1.71
CA VAL A 116 5.19 -11.81 0.95
C VAL A 116 5.91 -13.10 1.39
N GLU A 117 6.13 -13.99 0.44
CA GLU A 117 6.73 -15.32 0.71
C GLU A 117 8.22 -15.22 1.05
N SER A 118 8.98 -14.56 0.21
CA SER A 118 10.44 -14.44 0.35
C SER A 118 10.83 -13.44 1.44
N LEU A 119 11.78 -13.83 2.29
CA LEU A 119 12.36 -12.93 3.29
C LEU A 119 13.04 -11.73 2.64
N GLU A 120 13.77 -11.95 1.54
CA GLU A 120 14.47 -10.91 0.79
C GLU A 120 13.49 -9.84 0.28
N ARG A 121 12.35 -10.29 -0.26
CA ARG A 121 11.26 -9.40 -0.71
C ARG A 121 10.63 -8.64 0.45
N ALA A 122 10.42 -9.29 1.58
CA ALA A 122 9.90 -8.64 2.78
C ALA A 122 10.87 -7.59 3.32
N VAL A 123 12.18 -7.89 3.35
CA VAL A 123 13.23 -6.95 3.76
C VAL A 123 13.33 -5.79 2.76
N PHE A 124 13.29 -6.04 1.45
CA PHE A 124 13.25 -4.98 0.44
C PHE A 124 12.07 -4.03 0.67
N LYS A 125 10.87 -4.57 0.92
CA LYS A 125 9.67 -3.78 1.25
C LYS A 125 9.86 -2.96 2.53
N GLN A 126 10.54 -3.49 3.55
CA GLN A 126 10.88 -2.75 4.77
C GLN A 126 11.83 -1.58 4.47
N GLN A 127 12.85 -1.75 3.62
CA GLN A 127 13.75 -0.67 3.22
C GLN A 127 13.00 0.45 2.49
N VAL A 128 12.09 0.10 1.58
CA VAL A 128 11.19 1.08 0.92
C VAL A 128 10.32 1.81 1.95
N ALA A 129 9.75 1.10 2.91
CA ALA A 129 8.91 1.68 3.95
C ALA A 129 9.69 2.65 4.86
N LEU A 130 10.94 2.32 5.22
CA LEU A 130 11.84 3.15 6.02
C LEU A 130 12.21 4.45 5.29
N TYR A 131 12.54 4.38 3.99
CA TYR A 131 12.74 5.59 3.19
C TYR A 131 11.52 6.51 3.23
N HIS A 132 10.33 5.99 2.91
CA HIS A 132 9.11 6.79 2.93
C HIS A 132 8.73 7.29 4.34
N PHE A 133 9.16 6.60 5.39
CA PHE A 133 9.02 7.08 6.75
C PHE A 133 9.88 8.33 6.98
N ARG A 134 11.15 8.35 6.51
CA ARG A 134 12.02 9.54 6.60
C ARG A 134 11.44 10.72 5.82
N VAL A 135 10.96 10.50 4.60
CA VAL A 135 10.26 11.53 3.83
C VAL A 135 9.09 12.14 4.62
N ARG A 136 8.27 11.29 5.27
CA ARG A 136 7.15 11.79 6.09
C ARG A 136 7.60 12.57 7.31
N GLN A 137 8.70 12.18 7.96
CA GLN A 137 9.27 12.91 9.10
C GLN A 137 9.71 14.31 8.68
N ARG A 138 10.48 14.42 7.58
CA ARG A 138 10.91 15.72 7.03
C ARG A 138 9.72 16.60 6.67
N VAL A 139 8.74 16.06 5.95
CA VAL A 139 7.52 16.81 5.59
C VAL A 139 6.77 17.29 6.83
N ARG A 140 6.68 16.49 7.89
CA ARG A 140 6.05 16.87 9.15
C ARG A 140 6.80 18.03 9.82
N GLU A 141 8.14 17.98 9.82
CA GLU A 141 8.95 19.04 10.40
C GLU A 141 8.84 20.35 9.59
N SER A 142 8.87 20.23 8.25
CA SER A 142 8.57 21.33 7.33
C SER A 142 7.21 22.00 7.64
N GLN A 143 6.18 21.20 7.90
CA GLN A 143 4.85 21.72 8.25
C GLN A 143 4.83 22.40 9.63
N ARG A 144 5.60 21.91 10.60
CA ARG A 144 5.74 22.56 11.92
C ARG A 144 6.37 23.94 11.80
N LEU A 145 7.50 24.03 11.07
CA LEU A 145 8.15 25.31 10.76
C LEU A 145 7.18 26.27 10.09
N SER A 146 6.51 25.83 9.01
CA SER A 146 5.54 26.67 8.30
C SER A 146 4.38 27.11 9.20
N SER A 147 3.90 26.25 10.09
CA SER A 147 2.84 26.56 11.03
C SER A 147 3.28 27.61 12.08
N LEU A 148 4.50 27.47 12.61
CA LEU A 148 5.05 28.41 13.59
C LEU A 148 5.13 29.82 12.98
N PHE A 149 5.73 29.95 11.82
CA PHE A 149 5.81 31.25 11.12
C PHE A 149 4.42 31.83 10.81
N LYS A 150 3.49 30.98 10.36
CA LYS A 150 2.12 31.39 10.07
C LYS A 150 1.37 31.92 11.30
N GLN A 151 1.59 31.36 12.50
CA GLN A 151 1.01 31.85 13.73
C GLN A 151 1.43 33.29 14.06
N HIS A 152 2.54 33.73 13.52
CA HIS A 152 3.05 35.10 13.66
C HIS A 152 2.83 35.95 12.38
N GLY A 153 1.91 35.55 11.49
CA GLY A 153 1.59 36.29 10.27
C GLY A 153 2.61 36.17 9.14
N VAL A 154 3.66 35.34 9.30
CA VAL A 154 4.72 35.19 8.30
C VAL A 154 4.42 33.96 7.42
N MET A 155 4.08 34.20 6.13
CA MET A 155 3.80 33.13 5.17
C MET A 155 5.10 32.66 4.52
N ILE A 156 5.56 31.47 4.89
CA ILE A 156 6.76 30.85 4.30
C ILE A 156 6.41 29.55 3.57
N ARG A 157 7.24 29.24 2.57
CA ARG A 157 7.24 27.94 1.87
C ARG A 157 8.54 27.23 2.15
N GLU A 158 8.57 25.91 1.98
CA GLU A 158 9.75 25.09 2.21
C GLU A 158 11.00 25.65 1.52
N ARG A 159 10.90 26.09 0.27
CA ARG A 159 12.00 26.72 -0.47
C ARG A 159 12.69 27.91 0.24
N HIS A 160 11.97 28.59 1.15
CA HIS A 160 12.50 29.78 1.83
C HIS A 160 13.40 29.45 3.02
N TYR A 161 13.37 28.24 3.57
CA TYR A 161 14.21 27.84 4.71
C TYR A 161 15.11 26.65 4.42
N VAL A 162 15.05 26.08 3.23
CA VAL A 162 16.00 25.08 2.75
C VAL A 162 17.40 25.73 2.61
N ALA A 163 17.47 26.91 2.01
CA ALA A 163 18.70 27.70 1.95
C ALA A 163 19.01 28.32 3.31
N SER A 164 20.17 27.98 3.89
CA SER A 164 20.60 28.49 5.22
C SER A 164 20.79 30.01 5.23
N GLU A 165 21.16 30.60 4.09
CA GLU A 165 21.37 32.03 3.89
C GLU A 165 20.10 32.87 4.06
N ASP A 166 18.94 32.31 3.77
CA ASP A 166 17.65 33.03 3.91
C ASP A 166 17.11 33.04 5.34
N ARG A 167 17.62 32.18 6.22
CA ARG A 167 17.09 31.95 7.58
C ARG A 167 17.19 33.17 8.50
N PRO A 168 18.30 33.94 8.51
CA PRO A 168 18.37 35.17 9.33
C PRO A 168 17.31 36.18 8.94
N ALA A 169 17.05 36.37 7.65
CA ALA A 169 16.02 37.27 7.14
C ALA A 169 14.61 36.79 7.48
N LEU A 170 14.39 35.49 7.55
CA LEU A 170 13.11 34.90 7.99
C LEU A 170 12.91 35.08 9.49
N LEU A 171 13.96 34.85 10.29
CA LEU A 171 13.91 35.01 11.74
C LEU A 171 13.59 36.48 12.13
N ALA A 172 14.14 37.44 11.38
CA ALA A 172 13.90 38.87 11.58
C ALA A 172 12.44 39.29 11.33
N LYS A 173 11.64 38.49 10.61
CA LYS A 173 10.20 38.73 10.38
C LYS A 173 9.31 38.28 11.54
N LEU A 174 9.86 37.50 12.47
CA LEU A 174 9.13 37.08 13.66
C LEU A 174 9.16 38.20 14.72
N PRO A 175 8.19 38.22 15.66
CA PRO A 175 8.22 39.14 16.80
C PRO A 175 9.56 39.07 17.54
N ASP A 176 10.00 40.19 18.08
CA ASP A 176 11.20 40.26 18.92
C ASP A 176 10.97 39.57 20.27
N ASN A 177 11.19 38.27 20.30
CA ASN A 177 10.98 37.43 21.47
C ASN A 177 12.15 36.44 21.61
N ALA A 178 12.81 36.44 22.75
CA ALA A 178 14.00 35.62 23.03
C ALA A 178 13.69 34.12 22.85
N ARG A 179 12.52 33.64 23.31
CA ARG A 179 12.13 32.22 23.21
C ARG A 179 11.94 31.78 21.75
N LEU A 180 11.39 32.65 20.88
CA LEU A 180 11.28 32.36 19.45
C LEU A 180 12.66 32.30 18.79
N ARG A 181 13.56 33.23 19.15
CA ARG A 181 14.92 33.28 18.62
C ARG A 181 15.75 32.04 19.01
N GLU A 182 15.47 31.44 20.16
CA GLU A 182 16.08 30.18 20.58
C GLU A 182 15.42 28.95 19.91
N ALA A 183 14.09 28.90 19.86
CA ALA A 183 13.34 27.73 19.39
C ALA A 183 13.47 27.49 17.87
N VAL A 184 13.43 28.55 17.06
CA VAL A 184 13.41 28.43 15.58
C VAL A 184 14.70 27.83 15.02
N PRO A 185 15.90 28.22 15.48
CA PRO A 185 17.14 27.55 15.06
C PRO A 185 17.18 26.06 15.40
N LEU A 186 16.64 25.63 16.55
CA LEU A 186 16.55 24.21 16.91
C LEU A 186 15.64 23.44 15.97
N LEU A 187 14.50 24.02 15.53
CA LEU A 187 13.63 23.41 14.53
C LEU A 187 14.31 23.31 13.16
N TRP A 188 15.10 24.30 12.76
CA TRP A 188 15.90 24.22 11.54
C TRP A 188 16.96 23.13 11.63
N GLN A 189 17.66 23.01 12.75
CA GLN A 189 18.64 21.93 12.97
C GLN A 189 17.98 20.56 12.87
N ALA A 190 16.80 20.37 13.48
CA ALA A 190 16.04 19.14 13.37
C ALA A 190 15.61 18.85 11.91
N TYR A 191 15.16 19.86 11.18
CA TYR A 191 14.81 19.75 9.76
C TYR A 191 16.04 19.35 8.92
N ASP A 192 17.19 20.00 9.10
CA ASP A 192 18.43 19.71 8.36
C ASP A 192 18.88 18.26 8.59
N GLY A 193 18.86 17.79 9.83
CA GLY A 193 19.18 16.40 10.14
C GLY A 193 18.22 15.40 9.45
N LEU A 194 16.93 15.75 9.31
CA LEU A 194 15.96 14.92 8.59
C LEU A 194 16.20 14.95 7.07
N VAL A 195 16.62 16.07 6.49
CA VAL A 195 17.01 16.18 5.08
C VAL A 195 18.22 15.28 4.79
N GLU A 196 19.25 15.34 5.64
CA GLU A 196 20.43 14.49 5.52
C GLU A 196 20.07 13.01 5.62
N GLN A 197 19.27 12.63 6.62
CA GLN A 197 18.79 11.25 6.79
C GLN A 197 17.97 10.76 5.59
N GLU A 198 17.09 11.60 5.03
CA GLU A 198 16.33 11.25 3.82
C GLU A 198 17.25 10.96 2.65
N GLU A 199 18.31 11.78 2.43
CA GLU A 199 19.24 11.57 1.32
C GLU A 199 20.11 10.30 1.51
N ILE A 200 20.55 9.98 2.73
CA ILE A 200 21.25 8.72 3.05
C ILE A 200 20.34 7.53 2.67
N TRP A 201 19.09 7.53 3.12
CA TRP A 201 18.14 6.47 2.82
C TRP A 201 17.76 6.42 1.34
N ARG A 202 17.68 7.55 0.67
CA ARG A 202 17.45 7.65 -0.77
C ARG A 202 18.55 6.98 -1.57
N LYS A 203 19.80 7.31 -1.29
CA LYS A 203 20.98 6.69 -1.92
C LYS A 203 20.99 5.18 -1.70
N ARG A 204 20.78 4.76 -0.45
CA ARG A 204 20.72 3.34 -0.09
C ARG A 204 19.63 2.60 -0.84
N LEU A 205 18.43 3.16 -0.91
CA LEU A 205 17.32 2.53 -1.61
C LEU A 205 17.59 2.41 -3.11
N ILE A 206 18.19 3.44 -3.74
CA ILE A 206 18.56 3.38 -5.17
C ILE A 206 19.58 2.25 -5.41
N GLN A 207 20.61 2.11 -4.57
CA GLN A 207 21.59 1.02 -4.68
C GLN A 207 20.96 -0.37 -4.58
N LEU A 208 19.97 -0.55 -3.69
CA LEU A 208 19.21 -1.80 -3.57
C LEU A 208 18.32 -2.02 -4.78
N ALA A 209 17.62 -0.99 -5.23
CA ALA A 209 16.73 -1.02 -6.38
C ALA A 209 17.45 -1.41 -7.68
N GLN A 210 18.69 -0.96 -7.87
CA GLN A 210 19.52 -1.28 -9.01
C GLN A 210 19.94 -2.76 -9.10
N ARG A 211 19.80 -3.51 -8.03
CA ARG A 211 20.09 -4.96 -7.99
C ARG A 211 18.86 -5.80 -8.40
N GLU A 212 17.67 -5.19 -8.44
CA GLU A 212 16.42 -5.86 -8.78
C GLU A 212 16.11 -5.70 -10.28
N ASP A 213 16.16 -6.78 -11.06
CA ASP A 213 15.91 -6.75 -12.51
C ASP A 213 14.56 -6.12 -12.86
N VAL A 214 13.52 -6.48 -12.13
CA VAL A 214 12.17 -5.94 -12.33
C VAL A 214 12.13 -4.44 -12.10
N VAL A 215 12.86 -3.94 -11.10
CA VAL A 215 12.92 -2.50 -10.79
C VAL A 215 13.64 -1.75 -11.90
N ARG A 216 14.72 -2.33 -12.47
CA ARG A 216 15.40 -1.77 -13.66
C ARG A 216 14.46 -1.64 -14.85
N CYS A 217 13.64 -2.68 -15.10
CA CYS A 217 12.62 -2.60 -16.15
C CYS A 217 11.58 -1.50 -15.87
N PHE A 218 11.17 -1.34 -14.63
CA PHE A 218 10.16 -0.32 -14.26
C PHE A 218 10.70 1.11 -14.33
N GLU A 219 11.97 1.31 -14.01
CA GLU A 219 12.64 2.61 -14.05
C GLU A 219 12.66 3.20 -15.44
N ALA A 220 12.78 2.35 -16.47
CA ALA A 220 12.77 2.76 -17.88
C ALA A 220 11.44 3.37 -18.35
N LEU A 221 10.34 3.22 -17.58
CA LEU A 221 9.05 3.76 -17.95
C LEU A 221 9.01 5.29 -17.72
N PRO A 222 8.58 6.12 -18.67
CA PRO A 222 8.45 7.57 -18.49
C PRO A 222 7.69 7.93 -17.22
N GLY A 223 8.29 8.82 -16.41
CA GLY A 223 7.75 9.25 -15.13
C GLY A 223 8.07 8.33 -13.93
N PHE A 224 8.65 7.15 -14.17
CA PHE A 224 9.21 6.30 -13.12
C PHE A 224 10.71 6.57 -12.99
N GLY A 225 11.18 6.82 -11.78
CA GLY A 225 12.59 6.76 -11.42
C GLY A 225 12.76 5.68 -10.38
N TRP A 226 13.98 5.40 -9.96
CA TRP A 226 14.34 4.31 -9.04
C TRP A 226 13.44 4.18 -7.82
N ILE A 227 13.11 5.30 -7.17
CA ILE A 227 12.27 5.31 -5.95
C ILE A 227 10.84 4.87 -6.23
N ARG A 228 10.23 5.38 -7.31
CA ARG A 228 8.85 4.99 -7.69
C ARG A 228 8.80 3.54 -8.17
N ALA A 229 9.78 3.12 -8.95
CA ALA A 229 9.91 1.75 -9.42
C ALA A 229 10.07 0.78 -8.24
N ALA A 230 10.99 1.06 -7.31
CA ALA A 230 11.18 0.28 -6.10
C ALA A 230 9.90 0.23 -5.23
N THR A 231 9.22 1.37 -5.08
CA THR A 231 7.97 1.44 -4.31
C THR A 231 6.88 0.58 -4.95
N PHE A 232 6.71 0.68 -6.26
CA PHE A 232 5.71 -0.10 -6.99
C PHE A 232 5.99 -1.60 -6.87
N TYR A 233 7.24 -2.02 -7.12
CA TYR A 233 7.68 -3.40 -6.98
C TYR A 233 7.47 -3.95 -5.56
N ALA A 234 7.92 -3.21 -4.54
CA ALA A 234 7.84 -3.64 -3.14
C ALA A 234 6.42 -3.89 -2.63
N TYR A 235 5.46 -3.05 -3.02
CA TYR A 235 4.10 -3.13 -2.51
C TYR A 235 3.14 -3.94 -3.37
N LEU A 236 3.44 -4.16 -4.64
CA LEU A 236 2.70 -5.12 -5.46
C LEU A 236 3.16 -6.55 -5.18
N ASP A 237 4.46 -6.75 -4.93
CA ASP A 237 5.13 -8.00 -4.63
C ASP A 237 5.21 -8.98 -5.80
N THR A 238 4.10 -9.31 -6.45
CA THR A 238 4.03 -10.20 -7.60
C THR A 238 2.95 -9.73 -8.58
N PRO A 239 3.16 -9.91 -9.90
CA PRO A 239 2.15 -9.56 -10.89
C PRO A 239 0.93 -10.50 -10.84
N TRP A 240 1.08 -11.68 -10.26
CA TRP A 240 0.05 -12.72 -10.18
C TRP A 240 -0.99 -12.47 -9.07
N ARG A 241 -0.71 -11.54 -8.16
CA ARG A 241 -1.61 -11.12 -7.11
C ARG A 241 -2.96 -10.59 -7.63
N PHE A 242 -2.97 -10.02 -8.83
CA PHE A 242 -4.13 -9.38 -9.42
C PHE A 242 -4.64 -10.18 -10.61
N ARG A 243 -5.90 -10.62 -10.56
CA ARG A 243 -6.56 -11.37 -11.65
C ARG A 243 -6.89 -10.50 -12.87
N SER A 244 -6.91 -9.17 -12.75
CA SER A 244 -7.22 -8.26 -13.85
C SER A 244 -6.62 -6.87 -13.64
N LYS A 245 -6.49 -6.08 -14.73
CA LYS A 245 -6.13 -4.66 -14.68
C LYS A 245 -7.07 -3.86 -13.77
N ALA A 246 -8.36 -4.15 -13.82
CA ALA A 246 -9.36 -3.48 -12.98
C ALA A 246 -9.12 -3.74 -11.48
N ALA A 247 -8.76 -4.97 -11.08
CA ALA A 247 -8.39 -5.30 -9.71
C ALA A 247 -7.13 -4.54 -9.26
N LEU A 248 -6.10 -4.48 -10.12
CA LEU A 248 -4.91 -3.66 -9.87
C LEU A 248 -5.26 -2.17 -9.69
N TRP A 249 -6.05 -1.60 -10.61
CA TRP A 249 -6.44 -0.19 -10.53
C TRP A 249 -7.24 0.14 -9.27
N LYS A 250 -8.12 -0.76 -8.81
CA LYS A 250 -8.81 -0.62 -7.52
C LYS A 250 -7.84 -0.58 -6.35
N TYR A 251 -6.89 -1.51 -6.32
CA TYR A 251 -5.85 -1.56 -5.28
C TYR A 251 -4.99 -0.28 -5.26
N LEU A 252 -4.63 0.24 -6.44
CA LEU A 252 -3.90 1.50 -6.60
C LEU A 252 -4.76 2.75 -6.32
N GLY A 253 -6.06 2.63 -6.12
CA GLY A 253 -6.97 3.76 -5.90
C GLY A 253 -7.17 4.67 -7.10
N ILE A 254 -6.95 4.15 -8.31
CA ILE A 254 -7.20 4.82 -9.60
C ILE A 254 -8.30 4.14 -10.42
N GLY A 255 -8.81 3.00 -9.94
CA GLY A 255 -9.97 2.31 -10.48
C GLY A 255 -11.29 3.02 -10.13
N LEU A 256 -12.39 2.47 -10.65
CA LEU A 256 -13.73 2.89 -10.30
C LEU A 256 -14.45 1.72 -9.61
N GLU A 257 -15.24 2.04 -8.61
CA GLU A 257 -16.22 1.15 -7.98
C GLU A 257 -17.62 1.60 -8.37
N ARG A 258 -18.45 0.62 -8.62
CA ARG A 258 -19.87 0.84 -8.95
C ARG A 258 -20.68 0.65 -7.69
N GLU A 259 -21.52 1.61 -7.41
CA GLU A 259 -22.51 1.52 -6.35
C GLU A 259 -23.90 1.70 -6.96
N ARG A 260 -24.78 0.74 -6.71
CA ARG A 260 -26.18 0.80 -7.12
C ARG A 260 -27.03 0.34 -5.95
N SER A 261 -27.93 1.19 -5.51
CA SER A 261 -28.90 0.90 -4.47
C SER A 261 -30.27 0.72 -5.12
N GLY A 262 -30.82 -0.48 -5.05
CA GLY A 262 -32.11 -0.82 -5.62
C GLY A 262 -32.25 -0.50 -7.12
N THR A 263 -33.30 0.22 -7.50
CA THR A 263 -33.55 0.71 -8.88
C THR A 263 -32.92 2.07 -9.17
N GLY A 264 -32.14 2.63 -8.22
CA GLY A 264 -31.49 3.93 -8.36
C GLY A 264 -30.41 3.97 -9.45
N PRO A 265 -29.97 5.18 -9.85
CA PRO A 265 -28.91 5.33 -10.83
C PRO A 265 -27.59 4.74 -10.33
N GLU A 266 -26.85 4.12 -11.24
CA GLU A 266 -25.49 3.63 -10.96
C GLU A 266 -24.56 4.81 -10.69
N ARG A 267 -23.86 4.80 -9.54
CA ARG A 267 -22.85 5.78 -9.17
C ARG A 267 -21.47 5.17 -9.29
N LEU A 268 -20.57 5.89 -9.95
CA LEU A 268 -19.16 5.52 -10.08
C LEU A 268 -18.34 6.37 -9.13
N HIS A 269 -17.63 5.74 -8.22
CA HIS A 269 -16.70 6.44 -7.31
C HIS A 269 -15.32 5.78 -7.24
N VAL A 270 -14.35 6.51 -6.74
CA VAL A 270 -13.00 5.98 -6.50
C VAL A 270 -13.01 5.22 -5.19
N PRO A 271 -12.39 4.01 -5.12
CA PRO A 271 -12.29 3.25 -3.89
C PRO A 271 -11.79 4.08 -2.71
N LEU A 272 -12.51 4.05 -1.59
CA LEU A 272 -12.07 4.71 -0.35
C LEU A 272 -10.91 3.94 0.29
N LEU A 273 -10.94 2.60 0.19
CA LEU A 273 -9.92 1.70 0.72
C LEU A 273 -8.88 1.42 -0.36
N ALA A 274 -7.96 2.35 -0.56
CA ALA A 274 -6.84 2.20 -1.49
C ALA A 274 -5.50 2.37 -0.77
N HIS A 275 -4.46 1.78 -1.33
CA HIS A 275 -3.10 1.92 -0.82
C HIS A 275 -2.57 3.34 -1.10
N ARG A 276 -2.64 4.22 -0.09
CA ARG A 276 -2.35 5.67 -0.26
C ARG A 276 -0.99 5.98 -0.85
N LEU A 277 0.06 5.25 -0.43
CA LEU A 277 1.41 5.43 -0.94
C LEU A 277 1.49 5.07 -2.44
N LEU A 278 0.95 3.92 -2.83
CA LEU A 278 0.93 3.52 -4.24
C LEU A 278 0.08 4.46 -5.10
N LYS A 279 -1.05 4.94 -4.58
CA LYS A 279 -1.87 5.94 -5.26
C LYS A 279 -1.08 7.22 -5.54
N SER A 280 -0.36 7.76 -4.55
CA SER A 280 0.48 8.94 -4.74
C SER A 280 1.66 8.67 -5.68
N THR A 281 2.27 7.49 -5.61
CA THR A 281 3.37 7.07 -6.47
C THR A 281 2.96 7.05 -7.95
N ILE A 282 1.84 6.37 -8.26
CA ILE A 282 1.39 6.24 -9.67
C ILE A 282 0.85 7.55 -10.24
N LEU A 283 0.15 8.35 -9.44
CA LEU A 283 -0.31 9.68 -9.88
C LEU A 283 0.86 10.65 -10.06
N GLY A 284 1.87 10.58 -9.20
CA GLY A 284 3.11 11.34 -9.35
C GLY A 284 3.91 10.91 -10.58
N ALA A 285 3.95 9.62 -10.90
CA ALA A 285 4.56 9.11 -12.13
C ALA A 285 3.84 9.64 -13.37
N ALA A 286 2.50 9.61 -13.37
CA ALA A 286 1.70 10.16 -14.45
C ALA A 286 1.92 11.68 -14.65
N HIS A 287 2.01 12.43 -13.55
CA HIS A 287 2.33 13.85 -13.62
C HIS A 287 3.69 14.11 -14.25
N SER A 288 4.72 13.37 -13.83
CA SER A 288 6.09 13.51 -14.37
C SER A 288 6.16 13.08 -15.83
N ALA A 289 5.48 12.01 -16.26
CA ALA A 289 5.46 11.57 -17.65
C ALA A 289 4.80 12.62 -18.56
N VAL A 290 3.69 13.22 -18.12
CA VAL A 290 3.02 14.31 -18.87
C VAL A 290 3.92 15.53 -19.00
N ALA A 291 4.72 15.87 -17.99
CA ALA A 291 5.65 17.00 -18.01
C ALA A 291 6.86 16.77 -18.94
N GLN A 292 7.26 15.55 -19.17
CA GLN A 292 8.41 15.18 -20.03
C GLN A 292 8.16 15.34 -21.54
N ARG A 293 6.98 15.69 -21.99
CA ARG A 293 6.52 16.02 -23.35
C ARG A 293 6.70 14.92 -24.41
N ASP A 294 7.89 14.35 -24.59
CA ASP A 294 8.23 13.44 -25.71
C ASP A 294 8.18 11.97 -25.28
N ASN A 295 6.97 11.49 -24.99
CA ASN A 295 6.71 10.10 -24.70
C ASN A 295 5.24 9.74 -24.95
N PRO A 296 4.92 8.44 -25.17
CA PRO A 296 3.56 8.01 -25.51
C PRO A 296 2.50 8.37 -24.47
N PHE A 297 2.85 8.46 -23.19
CA PHE A 297 1.89 8.83 -22.12
C PHE A 297 1.53 10.32 -22.19
N ALA A 298 2.47 11.18 -22.55
CA ALA A 298 2.18 12.60 -22.78
C ALA A 298 1.30 12.79 -24.03
N GLU A 299 1.48 11.96 -25.05
CA GLU A 299 0.62 11.96 -26.24
C GLU A 299 -0.80 11.49 -25.91
N LEU A 300 -0.94 10.42 -25.14
CA LEU A 300 -2.24 9.96 -24.63
C LEU A 300 -2.94 11.06 -23.83
N TYR A 301 -2.21 11.74 -22.96
CA TYR A 301 -2.76 12.86 -22.18
C TYR A 301 -3.28 13.96 -23.11
N ARG A 302 -2.47 14.43 -24.09
CA ARG A 302 -2.88 15.46 -25.05
C ARG A 302 -4.11 15.05 -25.85
N ARG A 303 -4.18 13.78 -26.28
CA ARG A 303 -5.34 13.20 -26.98
C ARG A 303 -6.60 13.28 -26.14
N TRP A 304 -6.54 12.90 -24.85
CA TRP A 304 -7.69 12.96 -23.96
C TRP A 304 -8.12 14.38 -23.64
N ILE A 305 -7.20 15.33 -23.49
CA ILE A 305 -7.53 16.76 -23.33
C ILE A 305 -8.23 17.28 -24.59
N LYS A 306 -7.72 16.95 -25.78
CA LYS A 306 -8.35 17.32 -27.05
C LYS A 306 -9.76 16.71 -27.20
N ALA A 307 -9.99 15.53 -26.63
CA ALA A 307 -11.31 14.88 -26.57
C ALA A 307 -12.24 15.44 -25.47
N GLY A 308 -11.87 16.54 -24.79
CA GLY A 308 -12.72 17.21 -23.79
C GLY A 308 -12.62 16.68 -22.36
N LEU A 309 -11.71 15.75 -22.07
CA LEU A 309 -11.55 15.27 -20.69
C LEU A 309 -10.88 16.32 -19.80
N SER A 310 -11.34 16.43 -18.56
CA SER A 310 -10.65 17.27 -17.58
C SER A 310 -9.20 16.81 -17.34
N SER A 311 -8.29 17.76 -17.08
CA SER A 311 -6.88 17.48 -16.78
C SER A 311 -6.69 16.43 -15.67
N ARG A 312 -7.55 16.45 -14.66
CA ARG A 312 -7.54 15.48 -13.56
C ARG A 312 -7.86 14.06 -14.05
N LEU A 313 -8.88 13.91 -14.89
CA LEU A 313 -9.30 12.62 -15.44
C LEU A 313 -8.28 12.09 -16.44
N ALA A 314 -7.78 12.95 -17.34
CA ALA A 314 -6.74 12.60 -18.30
C ALA A 314 -5.46 12.08 -17.60
N ARG A 315 -4.97 12.74 -16.52
CA ARG A 315 -3.83 12.24 -15.73
C ARG A 315 -4.12 10.90 -15.04
N ARG A 316 -5.35 10.70 -14.54
CA ARG A 316 -5.74 9.39 -13.97
C ARG A 316 -5.73 8.29 -15.02
N ASN A 317 -6.14 8.59 -16.25
CA ASN A 317 -6.07 7.63 -17.36
C ASN A 317 -4.61 7.33 -17.74
N VAL A 318 -3.70 8.32 -17.71
CA VAL A 318 -2.25 8.08 -17.86
C VAL A 318 -1.75 7.13 -16.78
N ALA A 319 -2.12 7.35 -15.51
CA ALA A 319 -1.74 6.46 -14.41
C ALA A 319 -2.25 5.02 -14.61
N ARG A 320 -3.47 4.85 -15.16
CA ARG A 320 -4.01 3.53 -15.53
C ARG A 320 -3.20 2.89 -16.66
N ALA A 321 -2.87 3.64 -17.69
CA ALA A 321 -2.04 3.16 -18.79
C ALA A 321 -0.65 2.73 -18.29
N GLN A 322 0.05 3.57 -17.52
CA GLN A 322 1.34 3.25 -16.94
C GLN A 322 1.30 1.98 -16.07
N SER A 323 0.32 1.87 -15.16
CA SER A 323 0.21 0.70 -14.29
C SER A 323 -0.12 -0.59 -15.06
N ALA A 324 -0.90 -0.50 -16.14
CA ALA A 324 -1.18 -1.63 -17.02
C ALA A 324 0.06 -2.07 -17.81
N THR A 325 0.86 -1.11 -18.30
CA THR A 325 2.13 -1.36 -18.98
C THR A 325 3.12 -2.04 -18.04
N LEU A 326 3.35 -1.52 -16.83
CA LEU A 326 4.23 -2.14 -15.83
C LEU A 326 3.80 -3.56 -15.48
N TRP A 327 2.51 -3.76 -15.27
CA TRP A 327 1.97 -5.07 -14.94
C TRP A 327 2.14 -6.08 -16.09
N GLY A 328 1.95 -5.64 -17.34
CA GLY A 328 2.19 -6.45 -18.52
C GLY A 328 3.66 -6.79 -18.69
N MET A 329 4.55 -5.81 -18.58
CA MET A 329 6.00 -6.00 -18.62
C MET A 329 6.44 -7.05 -17.60
N TRP A 330 5.97 -6.92 -16.36
CA TRP A 330 6.32 -7.83 -15.29
C TRP A 330 5.83 -9.26 -15.52
N LYS A 331 4.57 -9.43 -15.98
CA LYS A 331 4.02 -10.76 -16.31
C LYS A 331 4.77 -11.48 -17.42
N ASN A 332 5.22 -10.72 -18.40
CA ASN A 332 5.85 -11.27 -19.61
C ASN A 332 7.38 -11.28 -19.54
N GLY A 333 7.99 -10.77 -18.45
CA GLY A 333 9.44 -10.61 -18.34
C GLY A 333 10.02 -9.71 -19.44
N SER A 334 9.25 -8.73 -19.95
CA SER A 334 9.63 -7.91 -21.09
C SER A 334 10.12 -6.53 -20.70
N ALA A 335 11.03 -5.96 -21.48
CA ALA A 335 11.44 -4.57 -21.36
C ALA A 335 10.32 -3.62 -21.82
N TYR A 336 10.42 -2.35 -21.42
CA TYR A 336 9.52 -1.30 -21.88
C TYR A 336 9.68 -1.04 -23.37
N ARG A 337 8.55 -0.99 -24.09
CA ARG A 337 8.47 -0.66 -25.52
C ARG A 337 7.43 0.43 -25.73
N PRO A 338 7.87 1.64 -26.17
CA PRO A 338 6.98 2.80 -26.36
C PRO A 338 5.82 2.53 -27.31
N GLU A 339 6.05 1.74 -28.37
CA GLU A 339 5.06 1.38 -29.39
C GLU A 339 3.87 0.57 -28.87
N TRP A 340 3.99 -0.05 -27.71
CA TRP A 340 2.90 -0.81 -27.09
C TRP A 340 1.94 0.06 -26.28
N VAL A 341 2.30 1.31 -26.03
CA VAL A 341 1.47 2.22 -25.23
C VAL A 341 0.33 2.76 -26.10
N GLY A 342 -0.90 2.52 -25.68
CA GLY A 342 -2.09 3.03 -26.36
C GLY A 342 -2.56 2.18 -27.56
N VAL A 343 -1.90 1.05 -27.87
CA VAL A 343 -2.44 0.04 -28.74
C VAL A 343 -3.54 -0.69 -27.95
N PRO A 344 -4.80 -0.76 -28.45
CA PRO A 344 -5.81 -1.62 -27.83
C PRO A 344 -5.23 -3.04 -27.79
N ALA A 345 -5.27 -3.70 -26.63
CA ALA A 345 -5.04 -5.14 -26.59
C ALA A 345 -5.95 -5.74 -27.67
N ALA A 346 -5.38 -6.48 -28.61
CA ALA A 346 -6.16 -7.21 -29.60
C ALA A 346 -7.26 -7.91 -28.83
N ALA A 347 -8.50 -7.64 -29.20
CA ALA A 347 -9.70 -8.00 -28.48
C ALA A 347 -9.54 -9.45 -27.97
N GLU A 348 -9.42 -9.64 -26.67
CA GLU A 348 -9.72 -10.94 -26.07
C GLU A 348 -11.13 -11.26 -26.54
N ARG A 349 -11.24 -12.24 -27.39
CA ARG A 349 -12.48 -12.64 -28.08
C ARG A 349 -13.51 -12.97 -27.01
N GLY A 350 -14.56 -12.20 -26.97
CA GLY A 350 -15.83 -12.51 -26.30
C GLY A 350 -15.99 -11.82 -24.95
N ASP A 351 -16.43 -10.56 -24.94
CA ASP A 351 -17.72 -10.22 -24.35
C ASP A 351 -18.11 -8.76 -24.65
N SER A 352 -19.32 -8.67 -25.17
CA SER A 352 -20.29 -7.58 -25.29
C SER A 352 -19.83 -6.13 -25.12
N GLY A 353 -20.12 -5.40 -26.19
CA GLY A 353 -20.06 -3.96 -26.32
C GLY A 353 -20.63 -3.16 -25.17
N VAL A 354 -19.80 -2.25 -24.68
CA VAL A 354 -20.27 -1.04 -24.01
C VAL A 354 -19.69 0.15 -24.75
N SER A 355 -20.56 0.77 -25.51
CA SER A 355 -20.41 2.06 -26.15
C SER A 355 -19.82 3.09 -25.16
N ALA A 356 -18.87 3.87 -25.66
CA ALA A 356 -18.38 5.06 -24.99
C ALA A 356 -19.53 6.04 -24.81
N ARG A 357 -20.20 6.00 -23.66
CA ARG A 357 -21.12 7.07 -23.24
C ARG A 357 -20.40 7.98 -22.27
N THR A 358 -20.34 9.23 -22.69
CA THR A 358 -20.05 10.48 -22.02
C THR A 358 -20.42 10.42 -20.54
N ILE A 359 -19.43 10.63 -19.67
CA ILE A 359 -19.68 10.93 -18.25
C ILE A 359 -19.40 12.43 -18.12
N ALA A 360 -20.47 13.19 -18.03
CA ALA A 360 -20.47 14.56 -17.53
C ALA A 360 -20.53 14.52 -16.00
N ASP A 361 -19.77 15.47 -15.37
CA ASP A 361 -19.67 15.91 -13.97
C ASP A 361 -19.04 14.96 -12.95
#